data_6c1a8d5f944bf6fffa71e5085319e87c
#
_entry.id   6c1a8d5f944bf6fffa71e5085319e87c
#
_cell.length_a   1.000
_cell.length_b   1.000
_cell.length_c   1.000
_cell.angle_alpha   90.00
_cell.angle_beta   90.00
_cell.angle_gamma   90.00
#
_symmetry.space_group_name_H-M   'P 1'
#
loop_
_entity.id
_entity.type
_entity.pdbx_description
1 polymer ?
#
loop_
_entity_poly.entity_id
_entity_poly.type
_entity_poly.pdbx_seq_one_letter_code
_entity_poly.pdbx_strand_id
1 'polypeptide(L)'
;MARKNQAVVLGLVLVAISAVVLLISWSGDDSNIVRELEEEPTLTVYMNETGEIKEMKLEEYLAGVVAGEMFPDWPVEAYAAQAIFARSFTMDFVSQGGVKDKYGADVSTSIEETQAYTPQAITDDIRRGVEMTRGQVMTYDNRYVRGWFHAYSGGITARAKEGLDYQEEEPPFTKSVRLPENEYAPEEVKAWQVEYSAAELKNLLAARGVNVGDITGVEITERGPTERITKILVKGTQGEQEMTGPEFRLAVDSTKMKSTLVREFAFADGVLRISGTGYGHGVGLSQWDA
;
A
#
# COMPACT_ATOMS: atom_id res chain seq x y z
N MET A 1 56.35 17.25 39.35
CA MET A 1 55.68 16.04 38.80
C MET A 1 54.16 16.15 38.70
N ALA A 2 53.46 16.79 39.59
CA ALA A 2 51.97 16.87 39.56
C ALA A 2 51.37 17.57 38.34
N ARG A 3 51.96 18.63 37.79
CA ARG A 3 51.44 19.36 36.61
C ARG A 3 51.48 18.60 35.28
N LYS A 4 52.46 17.67 35.10
CA LYS A 4 52.51 16.85 33.88
C LYS A 4 51.42 15.76 33.82
N ASN A 5 51.07 15.21 34.99
CA ASN A 5 50.01 14.20 35.08
C ASN A 5 48.61 14.79 34.86
N GLN A 6 48.38 16.03 35.25
CA GLN A 6 47.10 16.72 35.01
C GLN A 6 46.86 16.99 33.50
N ALA A 7 47.91 17.38 32.78
CA ALA A 7 47.79 17.61 31.32
C ALA A 7 47.54 16.32 30.54
N VAL A 8 48.13 15.19 30.94
CA VAL A 8 47.91 13.89 30.30
C VAL A 8 46.50 13.37 30.62
N VAL A 9 46.02 13.52 31.85
CA VAL A 9 44.65 13.11 32.24
C VAL A 9 43.61 13.98 31.51
N LEU A 10 43.82 15.31 31.39
CA LEU A 10 42.91 16.18 30.62
C LEU A 10 42.89 15.85 29.12
N GLY A 11 44.05 15.53 28.55
CA GLY A 11 44.15 15.08 27.15
C GLY A 11 43.44 13.76 26.89
N LEU A 12 43.55 12.77 27.79
CA LEU A 12 42.84 11.50 27.69
C LEU A 12 41.33 11.64 27.88
N VAL A 13 40.89 12.51 28.75
CA VAL A 13 39.44 12.79 28.92
C VAL A 13 38.86 13.51 27.70
N LEU A 14 39.58 14.46 27.10
CA LEU A 14 39.12 15.14 25.86
C LEU A 14 39.10 14.18 24.67
N VAL A 15 40.05 13.26 24.53
CA VAL A 15 40.06 12.22 23.49
C VAL A 15 38.90 11.24 23.72
N ALA A 16 38.64 10.84 24.96
CA ALA A 16 37.51 9.96 25.31
C ALA A 16 36.16 10.63 25.05
N ILE A 17 36.00 11.92 25.38
CA ILE A 17 34.78 12.69 25.09
C ILE A 17 34.61 12.86 23.57
N SER A 18 35.68 13.15 22.83
CA SER A 18 35.62 13.24 21.35
C SER A 18 35.29 11.91 20.70
N ALA A 19 35.80 10.78 21.23
CA ALA A 19 35.47 9.43 20.74
C ALA A 19 34.02 9.05 21.07
N VAL A 20 33.50 9.43 22.26
CA VAL A 20 32.09 9.23 22.63
C VAL A 20 31.16 10.12 21.81
N VAL A 21 31.53 11.38 21.54
CA VAL A 21 30.76 12.27 20.65
C VAL A 21 30.78 11.76 19.20
N LEU A 22 31.93 11.24 18.73
CA LEU A 22 32.02 10.57 17.40
C LEU A 22 31.25 9.26 17.34
N LEU A 23 31.21 8.49 18.43
CA LEU A 23 30.41 7.26 18.51
C LEU A 23 28.91 7.57 18.63
N ILE A 24 28.53 8.64 19.32
CA ILE A 24 27.13 9.11 19.38
C ILE A 24 26.69 9.73 18.05
N SER A 25 27.58 10.40 17.32
CA SER A 25 27.28 10.90 15.98
C SER A 25 27.32 9.81 14.89
N TRP A 26 27.89 8.63 15.19
CA TRP A 26 27.89 7.48 14.28
C TRP A 26 26.81 6.45 14.62
N SER A 27 26.17 6.56 15.74
CA SER A 27 24.87 5.94 16.00
C SER A 27 23.74 6.85 15.49
N GLY A 28 23.94 7.44 14.32
CA GLY A 28 22.85 8.06 13.57
C GLY A 28 21.80 6.99 13.36
N ASP A 29 20.64 7.22 13.91
CA ASP A 29 19.44 6.46 13.67
C ASP A 29 19.21 6.48 12.13
N ASP A 30 19.68 5.44 11.43
CA ASP A 30 19.54 5.26 9.98
C ASP A 30 18.07 4.99 9.58
N SER A 31 17.15 5.12 10.51
CA SER A 31 15.71 5.09 10.31
C SER A 31 15.16 6.40 9.71
N ASN A 32 15.90 7.05 8.82
CA ASN A 32 15.36 8.17 8.06
C ASN A 32 14.24 7.67 7.17
N ILE A 33 13.00 7.92 7.62
CA ILE A 33 11.78 7.50 6.94
C ILE A 33 11.65 8.20 5.58
N VAL A 34 12.21 9.42 5.42
CA VAL A 34 12.19 10.15 4.15
C VAL A 34 13.61 10.56 3.77
N ARG A 35 14.02 10.20 2.55
CA ARG A 35 15.27 10.64 1.92
C ARG A 35 14.96 11.37 0.63
N GLU A 36 15.89 12.17 0.16
CA GLU A 36 15.84 12.82 -1.14
C GLU A 36 16.76 12.05 -2.10
N LEU A 37 16.27 11.79 -3.31
CA LEU A 37 17.06 11.19 -4.38
C LEU A 37 18.12 12.22 -4.83
N GLU A 38 19.37 11.81 -4.95
CA GLU A 38 20.48 12.69 -5.38
C GLU A 38 20.27 13.21 -6.80
N GLU A 39 19.73 12.37 -7.69
CA GLU A 39 19.39 12.70 -9.06
C GLU A 39 18.02 12.12 -9.42
N GLU A 40 17.25 12.83 -10.24
CA GLU A 40 15.98 12.34 -10.75
C GLU A 40 16.18 11.23 -11.77
N PRO A 41 15.72 9.99 -11.50
CA PRO A 41 15.82 8.89 -12.44
C PRO A 41 15.04 9.13 -13.73
N THR A 42 15.53 8.56 -14.83
CA THR A 42 14.76 8.34 -16.05
C THR A 42 14.29 6.89 -16.05
N LEU A 43 12.99 6.67 -16.22
CA LEU A 43 12.37 5.36 -16.27
C LEU A 43 12.06 4.96 -17.72
N THR A 44 12.17 3.66 -17.99
CA THR A 44 11.55 3.05 -19.17
C THR A 44 10.15 2.58 -18.76
N VAL A 45 9.13 3.10 -19.45
CA VAL A 45 7.70 2.88 -19.13
C VAL A 45 7.05 2.13 -20.28
N TYR A 46 6.56 0.92 -20.02
CA TYR A 46 5.74 0.19 -20.96
C TYR A 46 4.32 0.74 -20.98
N MET A 47 3.91 1.29 -22.12
CA MET A 47 2.58 1.86 -22.34
C MET A 47 1.60 0.74 -22.69
N ASN A 48 0.80 0.28 -21.73
CA ASN A 48 -0.09 -0.87 -21.90
C ASN A 48 -1.09 -0.73 -23.06
N GLU A 49 -1.55 0.50 -23.35
CA GLU A 49 -2.51 0.76 -24.43
C GLU A 49 -1.90 0.60 -25.84
N THR A 50 -0.62 0.94 -26.01
CA THR A 50 0.04 0.99 -27.32
C THR A 50 1.09 -0.10 -27.50
N GLY A 51 1.57 -0.71 -26.41
CA GLY A 51 2.69 -1.66 -26.43
C GLY A 51 4.06 -0.99 -26.62
N GLU A 52 4.14 0.33 -26.64
CA GLU A 52 5.38 1.08 -26.78
C GLU A 52 6.13 1.20 -25.45
N ILE A 53 7.46 1.23 -25.50
CA ILE A 53 8.29 1.62 -24.35
C ILE A 53 8.72 3.08 -24.54
N LYS A 54 8.47 3.92 -23.52
CA LYS A 54 8.85 5.33 -23.51
C LYS A 54 9.81 5.61 -22.38
N GLU A 55 10.81 6.44 -22.63
CA GLU A 55 11.63 7.03 -21.58
C GLU A 55 10.95 8.29 -21.05
N MET A 56 10.82 8.42 -19.74
CA MET A 56 10.33 9.64 -19.10
C MET A 56 10.97 9.85 -17.74
N LYS A 57 11.00 11.08 -17.28
CA LYS A 57 11.48 11.41 -15.94
C LYS A 57 10.53 10.86 -14.87
N LEU A 58 11.08 10.48 -13.72
CA LEU A 58 10.30 9.92 -12.60
C LEU A 58 9.14 10.84 -12.22
N GLU A 59 9.37 12.16 -12.08
CA GLU A 59 8.32 13.07 -11.63
C GLU A 59 7.24 13.28 -12.70
N GLU A 60 7.57 13.15 -13.98
CA GLU A 60 6.59 13.15 -15.08
C GLU A 60 5.70 11.91 -15.01
N TYR A 61 6.30 10.72 -14.81
CA TYR A 61 5.57 9.48 -14.60
C TYR A 61 4.66 9.58 -13.37
N LEU A 62 5.18 10.09 -12.25
CA LEU A 62 4.42 10.21 -10.99
C LEU A 62 3.24 11.17 -11.09
N ALA A 63 3.36 12.26 -11.86
CA ALA A 63 2.20 13.14 -12.10
C ALA A 63 1.05 12.38 -12.77
N GLY A 64 1.35 11.49 -13.71
CA GLY A 64 0.37 10.61 -14.33
C GLY A 64 -0.20 9.55 -13.37
N VAL A 65 0.64 9.03 -12.46
CA VAL A 65 0.20 8.10 -11.42
C VAL A 65 -0.73 8.78 -10.42
N VAL A 66 -0.34 9.93 -9.86
CA VAL A 66 -1.19 10.68 -8.91
C VAL A 66 -2.51 11.04 -9.55
N ALA A 67 -2.51 11.44 -10.84
CA ALA A 67 -3.73 11.74 -11.59
C ALA A 67 -4.61 10.50 -11.86
N GLY A 68 -4.03 9.31 -11.87
CA GLY A 68 -4.76 8.05 -12.02
C GLY A 68 -5.33 7.50 -10.70
N GLU A 69 -4.71 7.86 -9.58
CA GLU A 69 -5.03 7.31 -8.27
C GLU A 69 -5.94 8.23 -7.44
N MET A 70 -6.00 9.54 -7.74
CA MET A 70 -6.70 10.52 -6.93
C MET A 70 -7.68 11.35 -7.75
N PHE A 71 -8.75 11.84 -7.11
CA PHE A 71 -9.71 12.74 -7.74
C PHE A 71 -9.12 14.15 -7.94
N PRO A 72 -9.60 14.94 -8.94
CA PRO A 72 -8.97 16.19 -9.34
C PRO A 72 -9.15 17.37 -8.36
N ASP A 73 -10.08 17.26 -7.41
CA ASP A 73 -10.50 18.37 -6.53
C ASP A 73 -9.98 18.22 -5.08
N TRP A 74 -8.90 17.45 -4.90
CA TRP A 74 -8.33 17.25 -3.57
C TRP A 74 -7.28 18.32 -3.21
N PRO A 75 -7.00 18.52 -1.89
CA PRO A 75 -5.94 19.44 -1.47
C PRO A 75 -4.57 19.07 -2.04
N VAL A 76 -3.75 20.07 -2.32
CA VAL A 76 -2.39 19.86 -2.87
C VAL A 76 -1.53 19.00 -1.94
N GLU A 77 -1.74 19.12 -0.64
CA GLU A 77 -1.04 18.36 0.39
C GLU A 77 -1.35 16.85 0.29
N ALA A 78 -2.59 16.49 -0.08
CA ALA A 78 -2.96 15.08 -0.33
C ALA A 78 -2.24 14.53 -1.57
N TYR A 79 -2.14 15.32 -2.67
CA TYR A 79 -1.32 14.94 -3.82
C TYR A 79 0.16 14.83 -3.47
N ALA A 80 0.69 15.71 -2.62
CA ALA A 80 2.05 15.65 -2.15
C ALA A 80 2.33 14.37 -1.33
N ALA A 81 1.43 14.02 -0.42
CA ALA A 81 1.51 12.75 0.32
C ALA A 81 1.47 11.54 -0.62
N GLN A 82 0.49 11.50 -1.55
CA GLN A 82 0.38 10.43 -2.54
C GLN A 82 1.66 10.32 -3.40
N ALA A 83 2.25 11.44 -3.79
CA ALA A 83 3.47 11.45 -4.60
C ALA A 83 4.66 10.79 -3.88
N ILE A 84 4.84 11.02 -2.57
CA ILE A 84 5.87 10.33 -1.76
C ILE A 84 5.64 8.82 -1.73
N PHE A 85 4.40 8.38 -1.51
CA PHE A 85 4.05 6.96 -1.49
C PHE A 85 4.22 6.30 -2.85
N ALA A 86 3.71 6.91 -3.91
CA ALA A 86 3.82 6.42 -5.28
C ALA A 86 5.29 6.37 -5.74
N ARG A 87 6.10 7.39 -5.39
CA ARG A 87 7.53 7.41 -5.70
C ARG A 87 8.29 6.31 -4.98
N SER A 88 8.00 6.11 -3.69
CA SER A 88 8.61 5.05 -2.90
C SER A 88 8.25 3.66 -3.42
N PHE A 89 6.98 3.45 -3.76
CA PHE A 89 6.51 2.21 -4.41
C PHE A 89 7.25 1.97 -5.74
N THR A 90 7.31 3.00 -6.61
CA THR A 90 7.99 2.91 -7.90
C THR A 90 9.46 2.56 -7.73
N MET A 91 10.18 3.23 -6.83
CA MET A 91 11.60 2.99 -6.60
C MET A 91 11.87 1.62 -5.98
N ASP A 92 11.03 1.15 -5.04
CA ASP A 92 11.09 -0.21 -4.51
C ASP A 92 10.88 -1.23 -5.64
N PHE A 93 9.82 -1.06 -6.43
CA PHE A 93 9.48 -1.97 -7.53
C PHE A 93 10.58 -2.06 -8.59
N VAL A 94 11.13 -0.93 -9.02
CA VAL A 94 12.24 -0.87 -9.99
C VAL A 94 13.50 -1.50 -9.42
N SER A 95 13.79 -1.31 -8.13
CA SER A 95 14.96 -1.92 -7.46
C SER A 95 14.90 -3.45 -7.44
N GLN A 96 13.71 -4.03 -7.52
CA GLN A 96 13.46 -5.47 -7.58
C GLN A 96 13.36 -6.01 -9.03
N GLY A 97 13.65 -5.19 -10.02
CA GLY A 97 13.65 -5.57 -11.43
C GLY A 97 12.46 -5.04 -12.24
N GLY A 98 11.43 -4.54 -11.58
CA GLY A 98 10.26 -3.96 -12.26
C GLY A 98 9.54 -4.97 -13.17
N VAL A 99 9.18 -4.54 -14.37
CA VAL A 99 8.57 -5.42 -15.42
C VAL A 99 9.58 -5.80 -16.52
N LYS A 100 10.90 -5.78 -16.21
CA LYS A 100 11.97 -6.04 -17.20
C LYS A 100 11.85 -7.40 -17.84
N ASP A 101 11.57 -8.43 -17.06
CA ASP A 101 11.45 -9.80 -17.57
C ASP A 101 10.28 -9.97 -18.55
N LYS A 102 9.22 -9.17 -18.36
CA LYS A 102 8.01 -9.26 -19.18
C LYS A 102 8.05 -8.35 -20.41
N TYR A 103 8.53 -7.12 -20.24
CA TYR A 103 8.43 -6.08 -21.27
C TYR A 103 9.75 -5.39 -21.60
N GLY A 104 10.84 -5.66 -20.86
CA GLY A 104 12.10 -4.94 -21.01
C GLY A 104 12.05 -3.50 -20.46
N ALA A 105 11.08 -3.18 -19.60
CA ALA A 105 10.85 -1.85 -19.04
C ALA A 105 10.91 -1.85 -17.51
N ASP A 106 11.12 -0.66 -16.91
CA ASP A 106 11.17 -0.51 -15.46
C ASP A 106 9.77 -0.61 -14.83
N VAL A 107 8.77 -0.01 -15.46
CA VAL A 107 7.37 0.03 -15.02
C VAL A 107 6.41 -0.14 -16.19
N SER A 108 5.14 -0.41 -15.90
CA SER A 108 4.03 -0.49 -16.84
C SER A 108 2.96 0.56 -16.47
N THR A 109 2.10 0.94 -17.43
CA THR A 109 0.90 1.74 -17.14
C THR A 109 -0.33 0.87 -16.83
N SER A 110 -0.16 -0.44 -16.66
CA SER A 110 -1.22 -1.34 -16.21
C SER A 110 -1.38 -1.28 -14.69
N ILE A 111 -2.58 -0.98 -14.21
CA ILE A 111 -2.90 -0.97 -12.78
C ILE A 111 -2.72 -2.35 -12.12
N GLU A 112 -2.84 -3.43 -12.91
CA GLU A 112 -2.67 -4.80 -12.41
C GLU A 112 -1.19 -5.13 -12.11
N GLU A 113 -0.27 -4.38 -12.70
CA GLU A 113 1.18 -4.63 -12.60
C GLU A 113 1.88 -3.61 -11.70
N THR A 114 1.43 -2.35 -11.75
CA THR A 114 2.06 -1.25 -11.01
C THR A 114 1.01 -0.37 -10.32
N GLN A 115 0.69 0.80 -10.89
CA GLN A 115 -0.20 1.81 -10.34
C GLN A 115 -1.07 2.35 -11.47
N ALA A 116 -2.25 2.91 -11.16
CA ALA A 116 -3.05 3.59 -12.16
C ALA A 116 -2.26 4.74 -12.79
N TYR A 117 -2.46 4.96 -14.10
CA TYR A 117 -1.74 6.00 -14.84
C TYR A 117 -2.69 6.70 -15.81
N THR A 118 -2.96 8.00 -15.55
CA THR A 118 -3.93 8.78 -16.33
C THR A 118 -3.37 10.18 -16.66
N PRO A 119 -2.41 10.28 -17.59
CA PRO A 119 -1.69 11.54 -17.84
C PRO A 119 -2.60 12.67 -18.35
N GLN A 120 -3.74 12.36 -18.98
CA GLN A 120 -4.72 13.34 -19.45
C GLN A 120 -5.52 14.00 -18.30
N ALA A 121 -5.48 13.44 -17.08
CA ALA A 121 -6.14 13.99 -15.90
C ALA A 121 -5.22 14.85 -15.01
N ILE A 122 -3.97 15.07 -15.43
CA ILE A 122 -3.02 15.88 -14.66
C ILE A 122 -3.49 17.35 -14.63
N THR A 123 -3.72 17.85 -13.40
CA THR A 123 -4.02 19.26 -13.12
C THR A 123 -2.77 20.02 -12.66
N ASP A 124 -2.86 21.36 -12.58
CA ASP A 124 -1.77 22.19 -12.04
C ASP A 124 -1.53 21.88 -10.54
N ASP A 125 -2.60 21.59 -9.77
CA ASP A 125 -2.46 21.23 -8.35
C ASP A 125 -1.79 19.86 -8.18
N ILE A 126 -2.06 18.88 -9.04
CA ILE A 126 -1.35 17.60 -9.05
C ILE A 126 0.13 17.82 -9.34
N ARG A 127 0.48 18.62 -10.36
CA ARG A 127 1.88 18.95 -10.66
C ARG A 127 2.57 19.63 -9.48
N ARG A 128 1.86 20.56 -8.83
CA ARG A 128 2.38 21.27 -7.66
C ARG A 128 2.60 20.32 -6.47
N GLY A 129 1.69 19.38 -6.19
CA GLY A 129 1.85 18.36 -5.14
C GLY A 129 3.07 17.47 -5.38
N VAL A 130 3.26 17.00 -6.61
CA VAL A 130 4.44 16.21 -7.01
C VAL A 130 5.72 17.02 -6.85
N GLU A 131 5.74 18.29 -7.32
CA GLU A 131 6.91 19.18 -7.23
C GLU A 131 7.27 19.55 -5.78
N MET A 132 6.29 19.75 -4.89
CA MET A 132 6.53 20.03 -3.47
C MET A 132 7.32 18.95 -2.76
N THR A 133 7.26 17.72 -3.26
CA THR A 133 7.93 16.55 -2.68
C THR A 133 8.93 15.93 -3.64
N ARG A 134 9.41 16.69 -4.65
CA ARG A 134 10.35 16.21 -5.66
C ARG A 134 11.50 15.43 -5.02
N GLY A 135 11.76 14.22 -5.52
CA GLY A 135 12.85 13.36 -5.06
C GLY A 135 12.64 12.70 -3.70
N GLN A 136 11.61 13.08 -2.92
CA GLN A 136 11.41 12.50 -1.58
C GLN A 136 10.88 11.07 -1.68
N VAL A 137 11.59 10.13 -1.05
CA VAL A 137 11.24 8.70 -0.96
C VAL A 137 11.31 8.21 0.48
N MET A 138 10.48 7.26 0.81
CA MET A 138 10.56 6.57 2.11
C MET A 138 11.60 5.45 2.05
N THR A 139 12.45 5.38 3.07
CA THR A 139 13.45 4.30 3.23
C THR A 139 13.41 3.72 4.64
N TYR A 140 13.75 2.45 4.75
CA TYR A 140 13.97 1.75 5.99
C TYR A 140 15.18 0.81 5.83
N ASP A 141 16.13 0.87 6.75
CA ASP A 141 17.40 0.12 6.66
C ASP A 141 18.09 0.24 5.29
N ASN A 142 18.19 1.49 4.77
CA ASN A 142 18.77 1.84 3.47
C ASN A 142 18.08 1.19 2.25
N ARG A 143 16.86 0.67 2.39
CA ARG A 143 16.05 0.13 1.31
C ARG A 143 14.82 1.00 1.10
N TYR A 144 14.35 1.09 -0.14
CA TYR A 144 13.07 1.73 -0.42
C TYR A 144 11.95 0.99 0.29
N VAL A 145 11.01 1.76 0.84
CA VAL A 145 9.79 1.24 1.43
C VAL A 145 8.75 1.05 0.32
N ARG A 146 8.13 -0.13 0.28
CA ARG A 146 6.95 -0.31 -0.57
C ARG A 146 5.81 0.54 -0.04
N GLY A 147 5.63 1.71 -0.67
CA GLY A 147 4.65 2.71 -0.27
C GLY A 147 3.23 2.31 -0.65
N TRP A 148 2.63 1.38 0.10
CA TRP A 148 1.23 0.99 -0.12
C TRP A 148 0.27 2.13 0.22
N PHE A 149 -0.81 2.21 -0.54
CA PHE A 149 -1.90 3.15 -0.33
C PHE A 149 -3.23 2.52 -0.74
N HIS A 150 -4.32 3.07 -0.27
CA HIS A 150 -5.66 2.59 -0.52
C HIS A 150 -6.66 3.75 -0.40
N ALA A 151 -7.85 3.58 -0.96
CA ALA A 151 -8.82 4.68 -1.04
C ALA A 151 -9.29 5.16 0.34
N TYR A 152 -9.81 4.27 1.21
CA TYR A 152 -10.34 4.63 2.52
C TYR A 152 -10.13 3.54 3.57
N SER A 153 -9.61 3.91 4.73
CA SER A 153 -9.26 2.98 5.81
C SER A 153 -10.47 2.36 6.52
N GLY A 154 -11.61 3.05 6.51
CA GLY A 154 -12.76 2.71 7.35
C GLY A 154 -12.55 3.06 8.83
N GLY A 155 -11.61 4.00 9.13
CA GLY A 155 -11.29 4.47 10.47
C GLY A 155 -10.11 3.77 11.16
N ILE A 156 -9.53 2.74 10.52
CA ILE A 156 -8.32 2.06 11.03
C ILE A 156 -7.52 1.44 9.89
N THR A 157 -6.21 1.71 9.84
CA THR A 157 -5.31 1.06 8.88
C THR A 157 -4.93 -0.35 9.35
N ALA A 158 -4.58 -1.22 8.40
CA ALA A 158 -4.12 -2.58 8.64
C ALA A 158 -2.60 -2.69 8.54
N ARG A 159 -2.05 -3.77 9.12
CA ARG A 159 -0.71 -4.25 8.81
C ARG A 159 -0.71 -5.06 7.50
N ALA A 160 0.47 -5.27 6.91
CA ALA A 160 0.59 -5.91 5.61
C ALA A 160 0.05 -7.34 5.58
N LYS A 161 0.35 -8.16 6.60
CA LYS A 161 -0.18 -9.54 6.70
C LYS A 161 -1.69 -9.59 6.74
N GLU A 162 -2.32 -8.67 7.46
CA GLU A 162 -3.77 -8.63 7.61
C GLU A 162 -4.48 -8.11 6.34
N GLY A 163 -3.96 -7.02 5.77
CA GLY A 163 -4.63 -6.33 4.68
C GLY A 163 -4.32 -6.86 3.28
N LEU A 164 -3.12 -7.44 3.10
CA LEU A 164 -2.59 -7.88 1.81
C LEU A 164 -2.31 -9.38 1.73
N ASP A 165 -2.52 -10.12 2.82
CA ASP A 165 -2.04 -11.50 2.94
C ASP A 165 -0.54 -11.61 2.66
N TYR A 166 0.24 -10.65 3.19
CA TYR A 166 1.67 -10.54 2.95
C TYR A 166 2.42 -11.75 3.52
N GLN A 167 3.11 -12.49 2.66
CA GLN A 167 3.67 -13.81 3.00
C GLN A 167 5.01 -13.75 3.73
N GLU A 168 5.72 -12.61 3.63
CA GLU A 168 7.01 -12.43 4.30
C GLU A 168 6.84 -11.97 5.75
N GLU A 169 7.95 -11.64 6.42
CA GLU A 169 7.90 -11.02 7.74
C GLU A 169 7.18 -9.67 7.67
N GLU A 170 6.34 -9.38 8.70
CA GLU A 170 5.59 -8.11 8.77
C GLU A 170 6.54 -6.93 8.70
N PRO A 171 6.44 -6.05 7.71
CA PRO A 171 7.34 -4.92 7.60
C PRO A 171 7.21 -3.98 8.83
N PRO A 172 8.33 -3.61 9.49
CA PRO A 172 8.29 -2.84 10.73
C PRO A 172 7.75 -1.41 10.57
N PHE A 173 7.71 -0.91 9.33
CA PHE A 173 7.15 0.39 8.99
C PHE A 173 5.64 0.37 8.76
N THR A 174 5.00 -0.80 8.61
CA THR A 174 3.53 -0.89 8.55
C THR A 174 2.93 -0.93 9.95
N LYS A 175 1.95 -0.08 10.22
CA LYS A 175 1.29 0.01 11.52
C LYS A 175 -0.21 0.15 11.37
N SER A 176 -0.95 -0.41 12.33
CA SER A 176 -2.37 -0.12 12.47
C SER A 176 -2.52 1.20 13.22
N VAL A 177 -3.14 2.17 12.58
CA VAL A 177 -3.40 3.51 13.12
C VAL A 177 -4.91 3.76 13.06
N ARG A 178 -5.49 4.18 14.19
CA ARG A 178 -6.87 4.70 14.21
C ARG A 178 -6.86 6.12 13.67
N LEU A 179 -7.74 6.37 12.72
CA LEU A 179 -7.92 7.68 12.10
C LEU A 179 -9.20 8.32 12.62
N PRO A 180 -9.26 9.67 12.67
CA PRO A 180 -10.48 10.37 13.06
C PRO A 180 -11.60 10.07 12.05
N GLU A 181 -12.83 10.38 12.45
CA GLU A 181 -13.97 10.33 11.54
C GLU A 181 -13.75 11.34 10.40
N ASN A 182 -13.94 10.87 9.16
CA ASN A 182 -13.75 11.67 7.97
C ASN A 182 -15.12 12.03 7.37
N GLU A 183 -15.49 13.33 7.45
CA GLU A 183 -16.74 13.83 6.91
C GLU A 183 -16.72 13.97 5.37
N TYR A 184 -15.54 14.05 4.77
CA TYR A 184 -15.36 14.24 3.32
C TYR A 184 -15.39 12.93 2.53
N ALA A 185 -15.11 11.79 3.17
CA ALA A 185 -15.17 10.50 2.49
C ALA A 185 -16.61 10.18 2.04
N PRO A 186 -16.81 9.68 0.81
CA PRO A 186 -18.15 9.35 0.29
C PRO A 186 -18.88 8.31 1.14
N GLU A 187 -20.20 8.44 1.23
CA GLU A 187 -21.02 7.50 2.01
C GLU A 187 -20.89 6.06 1.55
N GLU A 188 -20.71 5.83 0.23
CA GLU A 188 -20.53 4.49 -0.34
C GLU A 188 -19.19 3.81 0.02
N VAL A 189 -18.22 4.52 0.62
CA VAL A 189 -17.02 3.91 1.18
C VAL A 189 -17.07 3.82 2.72
N LYS A 190 -17.88 4.69 3.35
CA LYS A 190 -18.17 4.66 4.80
C LYS A 190 -19.10 3.49 5.17
N ALA A 191 -20.06 3.21 4.29
CA ALA A 191 -21.00 2.11 4.48
C ALA A 191 -21.39 1.54 3.12
N TRP A 192 -20.99 0.31 2.88
CA TRP A 192 -21.30 -0.44 1.67
C TRP A 192 -21.98 -1.77 2.02
N GLN A 193 -22.80 -2.26 1.10
CA GLN A 193 -23.42 -3.57 1.19
C GLN A 193 -23.45 -4.24 -0.18
N VAL A 194 -23.38 -5.57 -0.18
CA VAL A 194 -23.44 -6.40 -1.38
C VAL A 194 -24.08 -7.73 -1.09
N GLU A 195 -24.79 -8.27 -2.07
CA GLU A 195 -25.36 -9.61 -2.03
C GLU A 195 -24.84 -10.41 -3.21
N TYR A 196 -24.58 -11.69 -2.97
CA TYR A 196 -24.21 -12.68 -3.99
C TYR A 196 -25.10 -13.91 -3.85
N SER A 197 -25.75 -14.36 -4.91
CA SER A 197 -26.38 -15.67 -4.94
C SER A 197 -25.32 -16.78 -4.91
N ALA A 198 -25.67 -17.96 -4.41
CA ALA A 198 -24.79 -19.13 -4.42
C ALA A 198 -24.28 -19.47 -5.83
N ALA A 199 -25.12 -19.28 -6.86
CA ALA A 199 -24.75 -19.50 -8.24
C ALA A 199 -23.73 -18.46 -8.76
N GLU A 200 -23.91 -17.18 -8.42
CA GLU A 200 -22.95 -16.10 -8.75
C GLU A 200 -21.60 -16.34 -8.06
N LEU A 201 -21.61 -16.65 -6.75
CA LEU A 201 -20.40 -16.99 -6.01
C LEU A 201 -19.65 -18.15 -6.62
N LYS A 202 -20.35 -19.24 -6.97
CA LYS A 202 -19.76 -20.39 -7.63
C LYS A 202 -18.98 -19.97 -8.88
N ASN A 203 -19.58 -19.15 -9.74
CA ASN A 203 -18.95 -18.71 -11.00
C ASN A 203 -17.73 -17.81 -10.75
N LEU A 204 -17.86 -16.84 -9.81
CA LEU A 204 -16.77 -15.92 -9.48
C LEU A 204 -15.57 -16.67 -8.85
N LEU A 205 -15.84 -17.60 -7.95
CA LEU A 205 -14.80 -18.40 -7.29
C LEU A 205 -14.16 -19.39 -8.26
N ALA A 206 -14.94 -20.05 -9.13
CA ALA A 206 -14.42 -20.95 -10.16
C ALA A 206 -13.47 -20.24 -11.13
N ALA A 207 -13.73 -18.99 -11.49
CA ALA A 207 -12.84 -18.17 -12.32
C ALA A 207 -11.46 -17.91 -11.68
N ARG A 208 -11.35 -18.12 -10.36
CA ARG A 208 -10.11 -18.04 -9.57
C ARG A 208 -9.57 -19.40 -9.13
N GLY A 209 -10.08 -20.49 -9.72
CA GLY A 209 -9.62 -21.86 -9.46
C GLY A 209 -10.23 -22.52 -8.21
N VAL A 210 -11.19 -21.88 -7.53
CA VAL A 210 -11.89 -22.42 -6.37
C VAL A 210 -13.12 -23.21 -6.81
N ASN A 211 -13.06 -24.53 -6.72
CA ASN A 211 -14.10 -25.45 -7.23
C ASN A 211 -14.58 -26.38 -6.13
N VAL A 212 -15.62 -25.98 -5.43
CA VAL A 212 -16.25 -26.77 -4.34
C VAL A 212 -17.63 -27.34 -4.72
N GLY A 213 -18.04 -27.24 -5.98
CA GLY A 213 -19.38 -27.60 -6.46
C GLY A 213 -20.40 -26.48 -6.19
N ASP A 214 -21.65 -26.85 -5.89
CA ASP A 214 -22.67 -25.86 -5.54
C ASP A 214 -22.41 -25.33 -4.12
N ILE A 215 -22.43 -24.02 -3.95
CA ILE A 215 -22.13 -23.38 -2.66
C ILE A 215 -23.24 -23.66 -1.66
N THR A 216 -22.86 -24.24 -0.52
CA THR A 216 -23.77 -24.57 0.57
C THR A 216 -23.53 -23.75 1.84
N GLY A 217 -22.38 -23.06 1.92
CA GLY A 217 -22.03 -22.21 3.05
C GLY A 217 -20.79 -21.37 2.77
N VAL A 218 -20.75 -20.21 3.39
CA VAL A 218 -19.56 -19.33 3.43
C VAL A 218 -19.48 -18.74 4.83
N GLU A 219 -18.35 -18.89 5.51
CA GLU A 219 -18.18 -18.43 6.89
C GLU A 219 -16.80 -17.81 7.12
N ILE A 220 -16.74 -16.82 7.99
CA ILE A 220 -15.48 -16.23 8.46
C ILE A 220 -14.90 -17.19 9.51
N THR A 221 -13.67 -17.66 9.29
CA THR A 221 -12.95 -18.54 10.24
C THR A 221 -11.93 -17.77 11.06
N GLU A 222 -11.43 -16.62 10.56
CA GLU A 222 -10.45 -15.82 11.29
C GLU A 222 -10.58 -14.32 10.96
N ARG A 223 -10.34 -13.50 12.01
CA ARG A 223 -10.19 -12.04 11.88
C ARG A 223 -8.84 -11.60 12.43
N GLY A 224 -8.26 -10.59 11.82
CA GLY A 224 -7.02 -9.99 12.27
C GLY A 224 -7.21 -8.94 13.38
N PRO A 225 -6.11 -8.31 13.82
CA PRO A 225 -6.13 -7.36 14.95
C PRO A 225 -7.00 -6.10 14.71
N THR A 226 -7.32 -5.76 13.47
CA THR A 226 -8.18 -4.62 13.13
C THR A 226 -9.60 -5.06 12.74
N GLU A 227 -10.01 -6.28 13.09
CA GLU A 227 -11.30 -6.89 12.78
C GLU A 227 -11.51 -7.16 11.26
N ARG A 228 -10.48 -7.00 10.44
CA ARG A 228 -10.55 -7.41 9.04
C ARG A 228 -10.58 -8.93 8.94
N ILE A 229 -11.33 -9.43 7.97
CA ILE A 229 -11.34 -10.85 7.65
C ILE A 229 -9.96 -11.25 7.15
N THR A 230 -9.34 -12.26 7.80
CA THR A 230 -8.09 -12.88 7.35
C THR A 230 -8.33 -14.23 6.71
N LYS A 231 -9.37 -14.98 7.14
CA LYS A 231 -9.72 -16.27 6.54
C LYS A 231 -11.21 -16.46 6.39
N ILE A 232 -11.59 -17.12 5.30
CA ILE A 232 -12.96 -17.50 4.93
C ILE A 232 -12.96 -18.96 4.50
N LEU A 233 -13.90 -19.74 5.00
CA LEU A 233 -14.17 -21.09 4.54
C LEU A 233 -15.37 -21.10 3.60
N VAL A 234 -15.16 -21.55 2.38
CA VAL A 234 -16.20 -21.78 1.36
C VAL A 234 -16.55 -23.25 1.35
N LYS A 235 -17.82 -23.58 1.58
CA LYS A 235 -18.36 -24.94 1.59
C LYS A 235 -19.24 -25.18 0.38
N GLY A 236 -19.13 -26.35 -0.20
CA GLY A 236 -19.95 -26.76 -1.32
C GLY A 236 -20.23 -28.26 -1.37
N THR A 237 -20.97 -28.67 -2.39
CA THR A 237 -21.38 -30.09 -2.56
C THR A 237 -20.24 -31.05 -2.90
N GLN A 238 -19.07 -30.52 -3.30
CA GLN A 238 -17.90 -31.31 -3.69
C GLN A 238 -16.70 -31.12 -2.75
N GLY A 239 -16.90 -30.47 -1.62
CA GLY A 239 -15.86 -30.23 -0.61
C GLY A 239 -15.90 -28.82 -0.06
N GLU A 240 -14.81 -28.46 0.62
CA GLU A 240 -14.63 -27.12 1.18
C GLU A 240 -13.24 -26.59 0.89
N GLN A 241 -13.08 -25.27 0.83
CA GLN A 241 -11.80 -24.61 0.59
C GLN A 241 -11.68 -23.35 1.46
N GLU A 242 -10.58 -23.23 2.18
CA GLU A 242 -10.21 -22.00 2.88
C GLU A 242 -9.53 -21.05 1.90
N MET A 243 -9.87 -19.76 2.00
CA MET A 243 -9.26 -18.65 1.28
C MET A 243 -8.85 -17.56 2.27
N THR A 244 -7.85 -16.77 1.92
CA THR A 244 -7.60 -15.54 2.68
C THR A 244 -8.68 -14.49 2.41
N GLY A 245 -8.88 -13.57 3.35
CA GLY A 245 -9.85 -12.48 3.19
C GLY A 245 -9.54 -11.60 1.97
N PRO A 246 -8.27 -11.17 1.75
CA PRO A 246 -7.86 -10.45 0.54
C PRO A 246 -8.13 -11.22 -0.76
N GLU A 247 -7.79 -12.52 -0.83
CA GLU A 247 -8.08 -13.35 -2.01
C GLU A 247 -9.57 -13.45 -2.30
N PHE A 248 -10.38 -13.73 -1.27
CA PHE A 248 -11.83 -13.81 -1.41
C PHE A 248 -12.40 -12.49 -1.94
N ARG A 249 -11.98 -11.34 -1.36
CA ARG A 249 -12.38 -10.00 -1.82
C ARG A 249 -12.10 -9.79 -3.30
N LEU A 250 -10.91 -10.16 -3.76
CA LEU A 250 -10.53 -10.05 -5.18
C LEU A 250 -11.31 -11.02 -6.07
N ALA A 251 -11.65 -12.19 -5.55
CA ALA A 251 -12.41 -13.20 -6.30
C ALA A 251 -13.87 -12.79 -6.52
N VAL A 252 -14.51 -12.16 -5.51
CA VAL A 252 -15.94 -11.78 -5.58
C VAL A 252 -16.19 -10.36 -6.10
N ASP A 253 -15.24 -9.74 -6.76
CA ASP A 253 -15.28 -8.36 -7.25
C ASP A 253 -14.99 -7.32 -6.17
N SER A 254 -13.75 -6.84 -6.14
CA SER A 254 -13.26 -5.86 -5.17
C SER A 254 -13.86 -4.47 -5.28
N THR A 255 -14.64 -4.19 -6.31
CA THR A 255 -15.42 -2.94 -6.44
C THR A 255 -16.75 -3.02 -5.71
N LYS A 256 -17.27 -4.23 -5.50
CA LYS A 256 -18.50 -4.52 -4.74
C LYS A 256 -18.18 -4.80 -3.26
N MET A 257 -17.38 -5.83 -2.96
CA MET A 257 -16.82 -6.06 -1.63
C MET A 257 -15.58 -5.16 -1.45
N LYS A 258 -15.83 -3.90 -1.07
CA LYS A 258 -14.81 -2.84 -1.14
C LYS A 258 -13.63 -3.04 -0.19
N SER A 259 -13.82 -3.74 0.93
CA SER A 259 -12.75 -4.03 1.90
C SER A 259 -13.00 -5.35 2.62
N THR A 260 -12.02 -5.80 3.40
CA THR A 260 -12.16 -6.92 4.34
C THR A 260 -12.61 -6.47 5.74
N LEU A 261 -12.83 -5.17 5.97
CA LEU A 261 -13.37 -4.62 7.22
C LEU A 261 -14.90 -4.68 7.21
N VAL A 262 -15.40 -5.87 7.53
CA VAL A 262 -16.79 -6.28 7.37
C VAL A 262 -17.55 -6.22 8.70
N ARG A 263 -18.72 -5.59 8.69
CA ARG A 263 -19.65 -5.49 9.84
C ARG A 263 -20.60 -6.68 9.92
N GLU A 264 -21.20 -7.04 8.77
CA GLU A 264 -22.11 -8.18 8.65
C GLU A 264 -21.63 -9.13 7.56
N PHE A 265 -21.72 -10.43 7.82
CA PHE A 265 -21.38 -11.47 6.86
C PHE A 265 -22.27 -12.68 7.15
N ALA A 266 -23.24 -12.95 6.31
CA ALA A 266 -24.21 -14.01 6.52
C ALA A 266 -24.56 -14.72 5.22
N PHE A 267 -24.42 -16.05 5.22
CA PHE A 267 -24.92 -16.90 4.16
C PHE A 267 -26.20 -17.59 4.61
N ALA A 268 -27.33 -17.25 4.00
CA ALA A 268 -28.63 -17.84 4.30
C ALA A 268 -29.48 -17.91 3.03
N ASP A 269 -30.31 -18.94 2.90
CA ASP A 269 -31.23 -19.15 1.78
C ASP A 269 -30.56 -19.07 0.41
N GLY A 270 -29.29 -19.53 0.30
CA GLY A 270 -28.50 -19.51 -0.92
C GLY A 270 -28.00 -18.12 -1.35
N VAL A 271 -27.97 -17.15 -0.42
CA VAL A 271 -27.48 -15.79 -0.63
C VAL A 271 -26.46 -15.43 0.44
N LEU A 272 -25.31 -14.92 0.02
CA LEU A 272 -24.33 -14.30 0.90
C LEU A 272 -24.58 -12.78 0.93
N ARG A 273 -24.85 -12.26 2.14
CA ARG A 273 -24.98 -10.81 2.40
C ARG A 273 -23.77 -10.32 3.15
N ILE A 274 -23.18 -9.25 2.66
CA ILE A 274 -22.00 -8.63 3.27
C ILE A 274 -22.25 -7.13 3.39
N SER A 275 -21.95 -6.55 4.56
CA SER A 275 -21.84 -5.11 4.71
C SER A 275 -20.55 -4.73 5.43
N GLY A 276 -20.02 -3.56 5.14
CA GLY A 276 -18.74 -3.15 5.70
C GLY A 276 -18.44 -1.67 5.55
N THR A 277 -17.21 -1.31 5.84
CA THR A 277 -16.64 0.05 5.72
C THR A 277 -15.25 -0.02 5.14
N GLY A 278 -14.76 1.09 4.57
CA GLY A 278 -13.45 1.15 3.93
C GLY A 278 -13.47 0.75 2.46
N TYR A 279 -12.40 1.12 1.74
CA TYR A 279 -12.18 0.72 0.35
C TYR A 279 -10.70 0.49 0.08
N GLY A 280 -10.35 -0.71 -0.30
CA GLY A 280 -9.00 -1.19 -0.52
C GLY A 280 -8.51 -2.13 0.59
N HIS A 281 -7.22 -2.41 0.58
CA HIS A 281 -6.58 -3.36 1.49
C HIS A 281 -6.33 -2.81 2.90
N GLY A 282 -6.37 -1.50 3.07
CA GLY A 282 -6.22 -0.85 4.38
C GLY A 282 -4.77 -0.59 4.83
N VAL A 283 -3.75 -0.95 4.06
CA VAL A 283 -2.33 -0.80 4.43
C VAL A 283 -1.75 0.52 3.91
N GLY A 284 -0.93 1.19 4.72
CA GLY A 284 -0.22 2.42 4.33
C GLY A 284 -1.13 3.66 4.30
N LEU A 285 -0.96 4.52 3.28
CA LEU A 285 -1.72 5.77 3.14
C LEU A 285 -3.19 5.48 2.84
N SER A 286 -4.07 6.09 3.62
CA SER A 286 -5.50 6.16 3.32
C SER A 286 -5.79 7.47 2.60
N GLN A 287 -6.09 7.39 1.31
CA GLN A 287 -6.18 8.57 0.44
C GLN A 287 -7.25 9.57 0.90
N TRP A 288 -8.46 9.10 1.26
CA TRP A 288 -9.51 9.98 1.77
C TRP A 288 -9.20 10.57 3.16
N ASP A 289 -8.27 9.97 3.91
CA ASP A 289 -7.90 10.43 5.25
C ASP A 289 -6.60 11.30 5.23
N ALA A 290 -6.02 11.56 4.05
CA ALA A 290 -4.75 12.27 3.87
C ALA A 290 -4.87 13.82 3.97
#